data_b8c32ca6fb1d9914bf81202f302b4351
#
_entry.id   b8c32ca6fb1d9914bf81202f302b4351
#
_cell.length_a   1.000
_cell.length_b   1.000
_cell.length_c   1.000
_cell.angle_alpha   90.00
_cell.angle_beta   90.00
_cell.angle_gamma   90.00
#
_symmetry.space_group_name_H-M   'P 1'
#
loop_
_entity.id
_entity.type
_entity.pdbx_description
1 polymer ?
#
loop_
_entity_poly.entity_id
_entity_poly.type
_entity_poly.pdbx_seq_one_letter_code
_entity_poly.pdbx_strand_id
1 'polypeptide(L)'
;MKSNLILNKDHVDGFIGETQPLRYLENKNSDEQTLEDLACAIPKLLLTNKIRHQIDALSDDFFSHDLGKYSETELRLLNVQFSFLAHAYVWGDLAPSKVLCKAIALPWSKISEQLGRPAILSYASYCLDNWHKINDDEGVNLDNVALNYNFLGGIDEDWFVTIHVCIEHAANQAIKSSFAIACAYEANQASDSILLEELTKIKESMLRVNHLFRKMPEKCDPYIYYHRVRPYIFGWKNNPGLPDGLIYEGCFDEKPQ
;
A
#
# COMPACT_ATOMS: atom_id res chain seq x y z
N MET A 1 20.12 -28.99 8.17
CA MET A 1 18.92 -28.53 7.44
C MET A 1 19.39 -27.55 6.39
N LYS A 2 19.51 -27.95 5.11
CA LYS A 2 19.79 -27.03 4.01
C LYS A 2 18.47 -26.32 3.73
N SER A 3 18.35 -25.06 4.10
CA SER A 3 17.26 -24.19 3.66
C SER A 3 17.45 -23.98 2.15
N ASN A 4 16.63 -24.64 1.34
CA ASN A 4 16.47 -24.26 -0.07
C ASN A 4 15.76 -22.92 -0.10
N LEU A 5 16.44 -21.83 0.22
CA LEU A 5 16.06 -20.52 -0.23
C LEU A 5 16.29 -20.52 -1.74
N ILE A 6 15.25 -20.87 -2.50
CA ILE A 6 15.22 -20.63 -3.94
C ILE A 6 15.03 -19.12 -4.08
N LEU A 7 16.13 -18.40 -4.00
CA LEU A 7 16.20 -16.99 -4.33
C LEU A 7 16.07 -16.90 -5.86
N ASN A 8 14.86 -16.68 -6.32
CA ASN A 8 14.61 -16.47 -7.74
C ASN A 8 15.18 -15.09 -8.13
N LYS A 9 16.13 -15.04 -9.06
CA LYS A 9 16.76 -13.80 -9.53
C LYS A 9 15.76 -12.76 -10.04
N ASP A 10 14.56 -13.20 -10.42
CA ASP A 10 13.52 -12.36 -11.02
C ASP A 10 12.77 -11.48 -10.00
N HIS A 11 13.02 -11.64 -8.69
CA HIS A 11 12.36 -10.88 -7.61
C HIS A 11 13.31 -9.93 -6.85
N VAL A 12 14.49 -9.64 -7.37
CA VAL A 12 15.52 -8.86 -6.67
C VAL A 12 15.47 -7.37 -6.96
N ASP A 13 14.39 -6.88 -7.59
CA ASP A 13 14.31 -5.47 -7.96
C ASP A 13 13.88 -4.54 -6.79
N GLY A 14 13.86 -5.06 -5.56
CA GLY A 14 13.40 -4.32 -4.39
C GLY A 14 11.86 -4.26 -4.30
N PHE A 15 11.35 -3.37 -3.44
CA PHE A 15 9.91 -3.23 -3.22
C PHE A 15 9.24 -2.29 -4.23
N ILE A 16 9.97 -1.37 -4.82
CA ILE A 16 9.52 -0.47 -5.90
C ILE A 16 10.25 -0.88 -7.17
N GLY A 17 9.54 -1.57 -8.08
CA GLY A 17 10.10 -1.98 -9.38
C GLY A 17 10.28 -0.81 -10.37
N GLU A 18 10.71 -1.15 -11.58
CA GLU A 18 10.82 -0.21 -12.71
C GLU A 18 9.44 0.28 -13.19
N THR A 19 8.42 -0.60 -13.05
CA THR A 19 7.04 -0.31 -13.48
C THR A 19 6.26 0.30 -12.32
N GLN A 20 5.68 1.47 -12.55
CA GLN A 20 4.76 2.09 -11.59
C GLN A 20 3.47 1.28 -11.43
N PRO A 21 2.78 1.36 -10.27
CA PRO A 21 1.46 0.78 -10.08
C PRO A 21 0.44 1.35 -11.07
N LEU A 22 -0.64 0.60 -11.33
CA LEU A 22 -1.76 1.11 -12.10
C LEU A 22 -2.43 2.26 -11.36
N ARG A 23 -2.79 3.29 -12.11
CA ARG A 23 -3.53 4.44 -11.58
C ARG A 23 -5.05 4.24 -11.69
N TYR A 24 -5.50 3.56 -12.73
CA TYR A 24 -6.91 3.28 -13.02
C TYR A 24 -7.04 2.01 -13.85
N LEU A 25 -8.23 1.40 -13.83
CA LEU A 25 -8.56 0.30 -14.73
C LEU A 25 -8.98 0.88 -16.10
N GLU A 26 -8.61 0.19 -17.15
CA GLU A 26 -9.16 0.45 -18.49
C GLU A 26 -10.54 -0.22 -18.66
N ASN A 27 -11.43 0.38 -19.46
CA ASN A 27 -12.75 -0.18 -19.81
C ASN A 27 -13.60 -0.63 -18.61
N LYS A 28 -13.75 0.24 -17.59
CA LYS A 28 -14.47 -0.03 -16.35
C LYS A 28 -15.95 -0.35 -16.57
N ASN A 29 -16.45 -1.31 -15.84
CA ASN A 29 -17.88 -1.49 -15.63
C ASN A 29 -18.42 -0.51 -14.57
N SER A 30 -19.73 -0.55 -14.28
CA SER A 30 -20.38 0.36 -13.34
C SER A 30 -19.83 0.26 -11.92
N ASP A 31 -19.53 -0.96 -11.45
CA ASP A 31 -19.03 -1.18 -10.08
C ASP A 31 -17.59 -0.72 -9.93
N GLU A 32 -16.74 -1.01 -10.94
CA GLU A 32 -15.35 -0.55 -10.99
C GLU A 32 -15.27 0.99 -11.03
N GLN A 33 -16.16 1.63 -11.80
CA GLN A 33 -16.25 3.09 -11.82
C GLN A 33 -16.73 3.65 -10.48
N THR A 34 -17.76 3.05 -9.88
CA THR A 34 -18.27 3.46 -8.56
C THR A 34 -17.21 3.30 -7.47
N LEU A 35 -16.46 2.20 -7.48
CA LEU A 35 -15.36 1.95 -6.54
C LEU A 35 -14.30 3.04 -6.65
N GLU A 36 -13.86 3.37 -7.86
CA GLU A 36 -12.85 4.40 -8.11
C GLU A 36 -13.36 5.79 -7.70
N ASP A 37 -14.59 6.15 -8.07
CA ASP A 37 -15.20 7.43 -7.72
C ASP A 37 -15.29 7.61 -6.20
N LEU A 38 -15.68 6.56 -5.47
CA LEU A 38 -15.72 6.57 -4.00
C LEU A 38 -14.32 6.69 -3.41
N ALA A 39 -13.33 5.94 -3.93
CA ALA A 39 -11.96 6.00 -3.45
C ALA A 39 -11.32 7.39 -3.69
N CYS A 40 -11.54 7.99 -4.84
CA CYS A 40 -11.11 9.35 -5.14
C CYS A 40 -11.81 10.42 -4.28
N ALA A 41 -13.05 10.16 -3.87
CA ALA A 41 -13.84 11.09 -3.08
C ALA A 41 -13.57 10.99 -1.56
N ILE A 42 -12.78 10.05 -1.07
CA ILE A 42 -12.54 9.81 0.37
C ILE A 42 -12.26 11.10 1.15
N PRO A 43 -11.33 11.99 0.74
CA PRO A 43 -11.07 13.20 1.52
C PRO A 43 -12.30 14.08 1.70
N LYS A 44 -13.08 14.20 0.65
CA LYS A 44 -14.33 15.00 0.68
C LYS A 44 -15.42 14.34 1.50
N LEU A 45 -15.54 13.02 1.39
CA LEU A 45 -16.54 12.23 2.13
C LEU A 45 -16.24 12.20 3.64
N LEU A 46 -14.96 12.11 4.03
CA LEU A 46 -14.52 12.21 5.41
C LEU A 46 -14.77 13.62 5.98
N LEU A 47 -14.41 14.66 5.22
CA LEU A 47 -14.64 16.05 5.63
C LEU A 47 -16.13 16.36 5.89
N THR A 48 -17.02 15.72 5.15
CA THR A 48 -18.47 15.94 5.24
C THR A 48 -19.21 14.89 6.08
N ASN A 49 -18.50 13.95 6.70
CA ASN A 49 -19.06 12.80 7.44
C ASN A 49 -20.07 11.99 6.60
N LYS A 50 -19.77 11.80 5.30
CA LYS A 50 -20.68 11.08 4.38
C LYS A 50 -20.15 9.72 3.93
N ILE A 51 -18.94 9.33 4.35
CA ILE A 51 -18.28 8.11 3.86
C ILE A 51 -19.14 6.86 4.11
N ARG A 52 -19.61 6.65 5.36
CA ARG A 52 -20.46 5.50 5.70
C ARG A 52 -21.77 5.52 4.93
N HIS A 53 -22.45 6.68 4.88
CA HIS A 53 -23.70 6.82 4.14
C HIS A 53 -23.58 6.46 2.67
N GLN A 54 -22.47 6.80 2.01
CA GLN A 54 -22.25 6.45 0.61
C GLN A 54 -21.94 4.96 0.43
N ILE A 55 -21.17 4.38 1.34
CA ILE A 55 -20.83 2.96 1.29
C ILE A 55 -22.04 2.08 1.66
N ASP A 56 -22.84 2.46 2.67
CA ASP A 56 -24.06 1.74 3.07
C ASP A 56 -25.17 1.79 2.01
N ALA A 57 -25.08 2.70 1.04
CA ALA A 57 -25.99 2.75 -0.10
C ALA A 57 -25.64 1.75 -1.22
N LEU A 58 -24.49 1.09 -1.15
CA LEU A 58 -24.10 0.04 -2.08
C LEU A 58 -24.95 -1.22 -1.84
N SER A 59 -25.22 -1.98 -2.90
CA SER A 59 -25.93 -3.24 -2.76
C SER A 59 -25.04 -4.34 -2.16
N ASP A 60 -25.65 -5.33 -1.51
CA ASP A 60 -24.93 -6.48 -0.92
C ASP A 60 -24.14 -7.33 -1.93
N ASP A 61 -24.50 -7.25 -3.20
CA ASP A 61 -23.85 -7.92 -4.33
C ASP A 61 -22.88 -6.99 -5.08
N PHE A 62 -22.63 -5.78 -4.54
CA PHE A 62 -21.64 -4.86 -5.11
C PHE A 62 -20.30 -5.57 -5.32
N PHE A 63 -19.75 -5.40 -6.51
CA PHE A 63 -18.47 -6.00 -6.91
C PHE A 63 -18.42 -7.54 -6.82
N SER A 64 -19.54 -8.22 -7.09
CA SER A 64 -19.64 -9.69 -7.08
C SER A 64 -19.12 -10.35 -8.36
N HIS A 65 -18.02 -9.81 -8.93
CA HIS A 65 -17.46 -10.27 -10.19
C HIS A 65 -16.53 -11.46 -10.03
N ASP A 66 -16.33 -12.18 -11.15
CA ASP A 66 -15.24 -13.15 -11.28
C ASP A 66 -13.89 -12.40 -11.24
N LEU A 67 -13.10 -12.68 -10.21
CA LEU A 67 -11.78 -12.07 -10.05
C LEU A 67 -10.72 -12.65 -11.00
N GLY A 68 -11.00 -13.80 -11.64
CA GLY A 68 -10.09 -14.41 -12.61
C GLY A 68 -9.89 -13.60 -13.89
N LYS A 69 -10.73 -12.58 -14.13
CA LYS A 69 -10.57 -11.67 -15.27
C LYS A 69 -9.46 -10.61 -15.06
N TYR A 70 -9.05 -10.36 -13.82
CA TYR A 70 -8.07 -9.32 -13.49
C TYR A 70 -6.65 -9.88 -13.46
N SER A 71 -5.71 -9.11 -13.99
CA SER A 71 -4.28 -9.31 -13.80
C SER A 71 -3.87 -9.01 -12.34
N GLU A 72 -2.70 -9.45 -11.93
CA GLU A 72 -2.18 -9.16 -10.57
C GLU A 72 -2.06 -7.65 -10.31
N THR A 73 -1.65 -6.87 -11.31
CA THR A 73 -1.53 -5.40 -11.19
C THR A 73 -2.88 -4.72 -11.00
N GLU A 74 -3.93 -5.20 -11.69
CA GLU A 74 -5.30 -4.73 -11.51
C GLU A 74 -5.86 -5.13 -10.14
N LEU A 75 -5.59 -6.36 -9.68
CA LEU A 75 -5.98 -6.78 -8.32
C LEU A 75 -5.28 -5.95 -7.24
N ARG A 76 -4.01 -5.57 -7.44
CA ARG A 76 -3.30 -4.66 -6.52
C ARG A 76 -3.98 -3.29 -6.45
N LEU A 77 -4.37 -2.71 -7.58
CA LEU A 77 -5.11 -1.45 -7.61
C LEU A 77 -6.46 -1.56 -6.89
N LEU A 78 -7.24 -2.59 -7.19
CA LEU A 78 -8.51 -2.85 -6.51
C LEU A 78 -8.31 -3.04 -5.00
N ASN A 79 -7.26 -3.76 -4.59
CA ASN A 79 -6.94 -3.93 -3.18
C ASN A 79 -6.59 -2.60 -2.48
N VAL A 80 -5.91 -1.69 -3.16
CA VAL A 80 -5.66 -0.33 -2.65
C VAL A 80 -6.99 0.39 -2.44
N GLN A 81 -7.86 0.45 -3.45
CA GLN A 81 -9.15 1.14 -3.38
C GLN A 81 -10.02 0.60 -2.24
N PHE A 82 -10.19 -0.73 -2.15
CA PHE A 82 -10.94 -1.35 -1.06
C PHE A 82 -10.31 -1.13 0.31
N SER A 83 -8.98 -1.18 0.42
CA SER A 83 -8.27 -0.93 1.68
C SER A 83 -8.53 0.49 2.21
N PHE A 84 -8.46 1.49 1.34
CA PHE A 84 -8.73 2.88 1.70
C PHE A 84 -10.20 3.09 2.09
N LEU A 85 -11.13 2.54 1.32
CA LEU A 85 -12.57 2.64 1.63
C LEU A 85 -12.93 1.94 2.94
N ALA A 86 -12.39 0.73 3.19
CA ALA A 86 -12.62 -0.01 4.43
C ALA A 86 -12.12 0.78 5.65
N HIS A 87 -10.91 1.31 5.59
CA HIS A 87 -10.35 2.11 6.68
C HIS A 87 -11.09 3.44 6.86
N ALA A 88 -11.45 4.12 5.77
CA ALA A 88 -12.28 5.32 5.82
C ALA A 88 -13.67 5.03 6.42
N TYR A 89 -14.29 3.88 6.11
CA TYR A 89 -15.55 3.45 6.69
C TYR A 89 -15.44 3.20 8.21
N VAL A 90 -14.40 2.47 8.61
CA VAL A 90 -14.21 2.10 10.03
C VAL A 90 -13.92 3.32 10.89
N TRP A 91 -12.98 4.20 10.45
CA TRP A 91 -12.46 5.30 11.25
C TRP A 91 -13.07 6.67 10.91
N GLY A 92 -13.93 6.76 9.90
CA GLY A 92 -14.39 8.03 9.31
C GLY A 92 -15.48 8.76 10.08
N ASP A 93 -15.85 8.32 11.30
CA ASP A 93 -16.85 8.96 12.14
C ASP A 93 -16.35 9.10 13.59
N LEU A 94 -17.10 9.76 14.45
CA LEU A 94 -16.76 9.98 15.87
C LEU A 94 -16.52 8.68 16.63
N ALA A 95 -17.24 7.62 16.29
CA ALA A 95 -17.02 6.28 16.84
C ALA A 95 -16.63 5.32 15.71
N PRO A 96 -15.62 4.45 15.92
CA PRO A 96 -15.26 3.46 14.93
C PRO A 96 -16.41 2.48 14.67
N SER A 97 -16.57 2.02 13.43
CA SER A 97 -17.53 0.95 13.13
C SER A 97 -16.98 -0.38 13.64
N LYS A 98 -17.80 -1.17 14.30
CA LYS A 98 -17.45 -2.54 14.74
C LYS A 98 -17.69 -3.59 13.65
N VAL A 99 -18.38 -3.22 12.58
CA VAL A 99 -18.71 -4.09 11.47
C VAL A 99 -18.34 -3.38 10.17
N LEU A 100 -17.62 -4.03 9.31
CA LEU A 100 -17.39 -3.61 7.92
C LEU A 100 -18.50 -4.23 7.07
N CYS A 101 -19.26 -3.39 6.37
CA CYS A 101 -20.40 -3.82 5.56
C CYS A 101 -19.99 -4.81 4.47
N LYS A 102 -20.90 -5.71 4.13
CA LYS A 102 -20.69 -6.81 3.19
C LYS A 102 -20.23 -6.34 1.80
N ALA A 103 -20.76 -5.20 1.35
CA ALA A 103 -20.39 -4.60 0.05
C ALA A 103 -18.89 -4.30 -0.09
N ILE A 104 -18.19 -4.03 1.01
CA ILE A 104 -16.73 -3.82 1.04
C ILE A 104 -16.00 -5.07 1.55
N ALA A 105 -16.48 -5.69 2.62
CA ALA A 105 -15.81 -6.80 3.29
C ALA A 105 -15.60 -8.00 2.36
N LEU A 106 -16.63 -8.41 1.64
CA LEU A 106 -16.61 -9.63 0.85
C LEU A 106 -15.68 -9.53 -0.39
N PRO A 107 -15.80 -8.52 -1.27
CA PRO A 107 -14.89 -8.39 -2.41
C PRO A 107 -13.45 -8.14 -1.96
N TRP A 108 -13.23 -7.30 -0.94
CA TRP A 108 -11.89 -7.04 -0.43
C TRP A 108 -11.21 -8.29 0.13
N SER A 109 -11.93 -9.10 0.90
CA SER A 109 -11.38 -10.35 1.44
C SER A 109 -10.97 -11.31 0.34
N LYS A 110 -11.79 -11.47 -0.71
CA LYS A 110 -11.48 -12.33 -1.87
C LYS A 110 -10.26 -11.83 -2.66
N ILE A 111 -10.19 -10.52 -2.93
CA ILE A 111 -9.04 -9.91 -3.62
C ILE A 111 -7.77 -10.10 -2.80
N SER A 112 -7.84 -9.85 -1.49
CA SER A 112 -6.72 -10.01 -0.57
C SER A 112 -6.24 -11.47 -0.52
N GLU A 113 -7.15 -12.43 -0.47
CA GLU A 113 -6.84 -13.87 -0.51
C GLU A 113 -6.11 -14.23 -1.81
N GLN A 114 -6.60 -13.76 -2.96
CA GLN A 114 -5.98 -14.03 -4.26
C GLN A 114 -4.56 -13.43 -4.37
N LEU A 115 -4.33 -12.27 -3.73
CA LEU A 115 -3.00 -11.66 -3.64
C LEU A 115 -2.11 -12.28 -2.55
N GLY A 116 -2.61 -13.21 -1.74
CA GLY A 116 -1.90 -13.74 -0.57
C GLY A 116 -1.61 -12.70 0.50
N ARG A 117 -2.46 -11.67 0.63
CA ARG A 117 -2.32 -10.54 1.56
C ARG A 117 -3.45 -10.57 2.60
N PRO A 118 -3.23 -10.08 3.83
CA PRO A 118 -4.33 -9.88 4.77
C PRO A 118 -5.26 -8.74 4.29
N ALA A 119 -6.57 -8.87 4.53
CA ALA A 119 -7.54 -7.80 4.25
C ALA A 119 -7.44 -6.69 5.30
N ILE A 120 -6.37 -5.93 5.23
CA ILE A 120 -6.08 -4.74 6.04
C ILE A 120 -5.25 -3.77 5.21
N LEU A 121 -5.35 -2.47 5.47
CA LEU A 121 -4.46 -1.49 4.86
C LEU A 121 -3.03 -1.76 5.31
N SER A 122 -2.25 -2.31 4.42
CA SER A 122 -0.85 -2.64 4.65
C SER A 122 0.05 -1.52 4.13
N TYR A 123 1.33 -1.57 4.50
CA TYR A 123 2.35 -0.70 3.91
C TYR A 123 2.39 -0.80 2.38
N ALA A 124 2.17 -2.01 1.84
CA ALA A 124 2.08 -2.21 0.40
C ALA A 124 0.93 -1.40 -0.21
N SER A 125 -0.29 -1.50 0.36
CA SER A 125 -1.46 -0.76 -0.16
C SER A 125 -1.36 0.75 0.09
N TYR A 126 -0.73 1.18 1.21
CA TYR A 126 -0.65 2.59 1.56
C TYR A 126 0.45 3.35 0.80
N CYS A 127 1.61 2.69 0.56
CA CYS A 127 2.77 3.31 -0.06
C CYS A 127 3.15 2.65 -1.39
N LEU A 128 3.39 1.32 -1.42
CA LEU A 128 4.07 0.67 -2.53
C LEU A 128 3.22 0.56 -3.81
N ASP A 129 1.90 0.38 -3.64
CA ASP A 129 0.94 0.25 -4.75
C ASP A 129 0.09 1.53 -4.95
N ASN A 130 0.37 2.63 -4.22
CA ASN A 130 -0.49 3.83 -4.15
C ASN A 130 0.16 5.08 -4.73
N TRP A 131 0.89 4.96 -5.80
CA TRP A 131 1.59 6.10 -6.41
C TRP A 131 1.67 6.00 -7.92
N HIS A 132 1.95 7.12 -8.57
CA HIS A 132 2.27 7.19 -10.00
C HIS A 132 3.31 8.28 -10.25
N LYS A 133 3.95 8.23 -11.41
CA LYS A 133 4.82 9.32 -11.90
C LYS A 133 3.96 10.43 -12.49
N ILE A 134 4.33 11.68 -12.22
CA ILE A 134 3.70 12.85 -12.82
C ILE A 134 4.13 12.96 -14.30
N ASN A 135 5.39 12.65 -14.57
CA ASN A 135 5.97 12.58 -15.92
C ASN A 135 6.59 11.19 -16.13
N ASP A 136 6.03 10.42 -17.06
CA ASP A 136 6.46 9.05 -17.33
C ASP A 136 7.89 8.95 -17.86
N ASP A 137 8.39 10.00 -18.51
CA ASP A 137 9.74 10.05 -19.07
C ASP A 137 10.84 10.28 -18.01
N GLU A 138 10.45 10.64 -16.78
CA GLU A 138 11.36 10.87 -15.67
C GLU A 138 11.42 9.68 -14.71
N GLY A 139 12.51 9.59 -13.95
CA GLY A 139 12.69 8.57 -12.91
C GLY A 139 11.89 8.86 -11.64
N VAL A 140 11.85 7.89 -10.73
CA VAL A 140 11.23 8.04 -9.40
C VAL A 140 12.07 8.99 -8.55
N ASN A 141 11.49 10.14 -8.19
CA ASN A 141 12.08 11.15 -7.33
C ASN A 141 10.99 11.99 -6.65
N LEU A 142 11.36 12.85 -5.69
CA LEU A 142 10.42 13.62 -4.87
C LEU A 142 9.55 14.61 -5.65
N ASP A 143 10.01 15.04 -6.81
CA ASP A 143 9.30 16.01 -7.64
C ASP A 143 8.44 15.33 -8.73
N ASN A 144 8.58 14.00 -8.86
CA ASN A 144 7.91 13.21 -9.90
C ASN A 144 7.02 12.07 -9.39
N VAL A 145 6.74 12.00 -8.08
CA VAL A 145 5.84 11.02 -7.48
C VAL A 145 4.61 11.73 -6.94
N ALA A 146 3.43 11.19 -7.26
CA ALA A 146 2.15 11.61 -6.69
C ALA A 146 1.36 10.39 -6.22
N LEU A 147 0.46 10.59 -5.24
CA LEU A 147 -0.41 9.54 -4.73
C LEU A 147 -1.62 9.33 -5.64
N ASN A 148 -2.11 8.09 -5.68
CA ASN A 148 -3.39 7.77 -6.29
C ASN A 148 -4.55 8.07 -5.34
N TYR A 149 -4.43 7.68 -4.06
CA TYR A 149 -5.47 7.82 -3.04
C TYR A 149 -4.88 8.33 -1.73
N ASN A 150 -5.68 9.08 -0.97
CA ASN A 150 -5.34 9.58 0.36
C ASN A 150 -6.60 9.72 1.24
N PHE A 151 -6.42 9.84 2.55
CA PHE A 151 -7.53 10.04 3.49
C PHE A 151 -7.89 11.52 3.62
N LEU A 152 -6.91 12.41 3.75
CA LEU A 152 -7.14 13.81 4.03
C LEU A 152 -6.92 14.73 2.83
N GLY A 153 -6.12 14.31 1.85
CA GLY A 153 -5.75 15.13 0.70
C GLY A 153 -4.86 16.32 1.07
N GLY A 154 -4.06 16.19 2.13
CA GLY A 154 -3.15 17.23 2.59
C GLY A 154 -1.70 16.90 2.31
N ILE A 155 -0.86 17.94 2.28
CA ILE A 155 0.56 17.82 1.97
C ILE A 155 1.32 16.89 2.92
N ASP A 156 0.90 16.81 4.18
CA ASP A 156 1.54 15.96 5.20
C ASP A 156 1.45 14.46 4.83
N GLU A 157 0.26 14.04 4.39
CA GLU A 157 0.02 12.66 3.97
C GLU A 157 0.73 12.37 2.64
N ASP A 158 0.57 13.25 1.66
CA ASP A 158 1.20 13.10 0.35
C ASP A 158 2.73 13.04 0.47
N TRP A 159 3.31 13.94 1.25
CA TRP A 159 4.76 13.97 1.45
C TRP A 159 5.29 12.74 2.17
N PHE A 160 4.54 12.26 3.18
CA PHE A 160 4.91 11.03 3.90
C PHE A 160 5.04 9.86 2.93
N VAL A 161 4.02 9.61 2.10
CA VAL A 161 4.04 8.49 1.15
C VAL A 161 5.08 8.70 0.05
N THR A 162 5.19 9.92 -0.50
CA THR A 162 6.21 10.25 -1.53
C THR A 162 7.62 9.96 -1.03
N ILE A 163 7.95 10.35 0.22
CA ILE A 163 9.25 10.05 0.83
C ILE A 163 9.46 8.54 0.93
N HIS A 164 8.44 7.76 1.34
CA HIS A 164 8.56 6.30 1.46
C HIS A 164 8.76 5.63 0.10
N VAL A 165 8.03 6.04 -0.94
CA VAL A 165 8.24 5.54 -2.31
C VAL A 165 9.68 5.81 -2.76
N CYS A 166 10.19 7.02 -2.56
CA CYS A 166 11.56 7.36 -2.93
C CYS A 166 12.62 6.63 -2.11
N ILE A 167 12.37 6.37 -0.81
CA ILE A 167 13.25 5.58 0.05
C ILE A 167 13.33 4.14 -0.46
N GLU A 168 12.18 3.51 -0.72
CA GLU A 168 12.14 2.12 -1.21
C GLU A 168 12.80 2.00 -2.58
N HIS A 169 12.57 2.95 -3.48
CA HIS A 169 13.27 3.00 -4.76
C HIS A 169 14.78 3.15 -4.58
N ALA A 170 15.23 4.04 -3.70
CA ALA A 170 16.65 4.24 -3.42
C ALA A 170 17.30 3.01 -2.75
N ALA A 171 16.52 2.20 -2.00
CA ALA A 171 16.98 0.97 -1.35
C ALA A 171 17.17 -0.21 -2.32
N ASN A 172 16.59 -0.18 -3.51
CA ASN A 172 16.65 -1.28 -4.48
C ASN A 172 18.10 -1.74 -4.75
N GLN A 173 19.05 -0.81 -4.90
CA GLN A 173 20.44 -1.18 -5.13
C GLN A 173 21.05 -1.91 -3.93
N ALA A 174 20.71 -1.53 -2.69
CA ALA A 174 21.18 -2.23 -1.51
C ALA A 174 20.62 -3.66 -1.45
N ILE A 175 19.35 -3.85 -1.80
CA ILE A 175 18.71 -5.17 -1.87
C ILE A 175 19.40 -6.04 -2.95
N LYS A 176 19.57 -5.51 -4.18
CA LYS A 176 20.28 -6.20 -5.28
C LYS A 176 21.69 -6.63 -4.89
N SER A 177 22.45 -5.73 -4.29
CA SER A 177 23.81 -5.99 -3.86
C SER A 177 23.90 -7.00 -2.72
N SER A 178 22.98 -6.92 -1.75
CA SER A 178 22.91 -7.93 -0.67
C SER A 178 22.63 -9.32 -1.21
N PHE A 179 21.77 -9.41 -2.22
CA PHE A 179 21.46 -10.65 -2.91
C PHE A 179 22.66 -11.18 -3.71
N ALA A 180 23.37 -10.30 -4.44
CA ALA A 180 24.57 -10.66 -5.19
C ALA A 180 25.66 -11.24 -4.27
N ILE A 181 25.84 -10.65 -3.07
CA ILE A 181 26.75 -11.19 -2.05
C ILE A 181 26.33 -12.60 -1.62
N ALA A 182 25.05 -12.80 -1.31
CA ALA A 182 24.55 -14.13 -0.90
C ALA A 182 24.78 -15.18 -2.00
N CYS A 183 24.47 -14.86 -3.24
CA CYS A 183 24.72 -15.75 -4.39
C CYS A 183 26.20 -16.06 -4.57
N ALA A 184 27.09 -15.07 -4.42
CA ALA A 184 28.54 -15.29 -4.54
C ALA A 184 29.06 -16.26 -3.45
N TYR A 185 28.55 -16.16 -2.22
CA TYR A 185 28.89 -17.11 -1.15
C TYR A 185 28.37 -18.52 -1.43
N GLU A 186 27.13 -18.67 -1.86
CA GLU A 186 26.55 -19.98 -2.19
C GLU A 186 27.30 -20.68 -3.34
N ALA A 187 27.76 -19.89 -4.33
CA ALA A 187 28.52 -20.40 -5.47
C ALA A 187 30.02 -20.64 -5.14
N ASN A 188 30.50 -20.37 -3.93
CA ASN A 188 31.91 -20.35 -3.56
C ASN A 188 32.79 -19.43 -4.46
N GLN A 189 32.21 -18.32 -4.92
CA GLN A 189 32.84 -17.30 -5.78
C GLN A 189 33.04 -15.97 -5.05
N ALA A 190 32.73 -15.90 -3.75
CA ALA A 190 32.96 -14.70 -2.97
C ALA A 190 34.45 -14.39 -2.85
N SER A 191 34.84 -13.21 -3.33
CA SER A 191 36.18 -12.65 -3.20
C SER A 191 36.14 -11.29 -2.53
N ASP A 192 37.23 -10.87 -1.90
CA ASP A 192 37.29 -9.56 -1.23
C ASP A 192 36.94 -8.41 -2.18
N SER A 193 37.29 -8.51 -3.46
CA SER A 193 36.98 -7.50 -4.48
C SER A 193 35.46 -7.41 -4.76
N ILE A 194 34.80 -8.56 -4.93
CA ILE A 194 33.32 -8.61 -5.12
C ILE A 194 32.62 -8.09 -3.89
N LEU A 195 33.04 -8.52 -2.71
CA LEU A 195 32.44 -8.07 -1.46
C LEU A 195 32.59 -6.56 -1.25
N LEU A 196 33.79 -6.01 -1.52
CA LEU A 196 34.05 -4.59 -1.39
C LEU A 196 33.21 -3.76 -2.38
N GLU A 197 33.08 -4.21 -3.62
CA GLU A 197 32.25 -3.56 -4.63
C GLU A 197 30.78 -3.52 -4.20
N GLU A 198 30.21 -4.67 -3.84
CA GLU A 198 28.79 -4.75 -3.46
C GLU A 198 28.49 -4.03 -2.16
N LEU A 199 29.36 -4.11 -1.14
CA LEU A 199 29.24 -3.35 0.11
C LEU A 199 29.33 -1.83 -0.13
N THR A 200 30.12 -1.39 -1.10
CA THR A 200 30.18 0.03 -1.49
C THR A 200 28.85 0.48 -2.09
N LYS A 201 28.23 -0.31 -2.98
CA LYS A 201 26.90 -0.02 -3.54
C LYS A 201 25.82 0.02 -2.45
N ILE A 202 25.86 -0.90 -1.47
CA ILE A 202 24.96 -0.90 -0.31
C ILE A 202 25.13 0.40 0.47
N LYS A 203 26.37 0.78 0.81
CA LYS A 203 26.66 2.02 1.55
C LYS A 203 26.09 3.25 0.82
N GLU A 204 26.35 3.37 -0.48
CA GLU A 204 25.87 4.51 -1.27
C GLU A 204 24.32 4.56 -1.33
N SER A 205 23.68 3.40 -1.50
CA SER A 205 22.22 3.28 -1.46
C SER A 205 21.66 3.74 -0.10
N MET A 206 22.23 3.27 1.01
CA MET A 206 21.80 3.65 2.36
C MET A 206 22.07 5.12 2.69
N LEU A 207 23.11 5.74 2.12
CA LEU A 207 23.32 7.18 2.24
C LEU A 207 22.20 7.97 1.52
N ARG A 208 21.75 7.52 0.34
CA ARG A 208 20.60 8.12 -0.37
C ARG A 208 19.32 7.95 0.42
N VAL A 209 19.04 6.76 0.95
CA VAL A 209 17.89 6.49 1.83
C VAL A 209 17.88 7.45 3.03
N ASN A 210 19.01 7.59 3.72
CA ASN A 210 19.12 8.50 4.87
C ASN A 210 18.91 9.96 4.48
N HIS A 211 19.44 10.39 3.33
CA HIS A 211 19.23 11.74 2.82
C HIS A 211 17.73 12.01 2.56
N LEU A 212 17.02 11.09 1.91
CA LEU A 212 15.58 11.19 1.64
C LEU A 212 14.78 11.21 2.96
N PHE A 213 15.09 10.31 3.89
CA PHE A 213 14.40 10.25 5.17
C PHE A 213 14.49 11.57 5.95
N ARG A 214 15.65 12.24 5.92
CA ARG A 214 15.84 13.55 6.55
C ARG A 214 14.97 14.67 5.99
N LYS A 215 14.41 14.49 4.79
CA LYS A 215 13.48 15.44 4.17
C LYS A 215 12.04 15.30 4.67
N MET A 216 11.72 14.25 5.45
CA MET A 216 10.38 14.04 5.99
C MET A 216 9.81 15.30 6.68
N PRO A 217 10.54 15.99 7.59
CA PRO A 217 10.01 17.16 8.28
C PRO A 217 9.84 18.41 7.40
N GLU A 218 10.31 18.40 6.15
CA GLU A 218 10.21 19.57 5.27
C GLU A 218 8.75 19.92 4.93
N LYS A 219 7.88 18.88 4.78
CA LYS A 219 6.48 19.06 4.41
C LYS A 219 5.51 18.14 5.16
N CYS A 220 5.98 17.29 6.07
CA CYS A 220 5.16 16.45 6.93
C CYS A 220 5.29 16.94 8.37
N ASP A 221 4.27 17.67 8.85
CA ASP A 221 4.20 18.09 10.25
C ASP A 221 3.88 16.86 11.11
N PRO A 222 4.74 16.50 12.11
CA PRO A 222 4.53 15.31 12.91
C PRO A 222 3.25 15.36 13.76
N TYR A 223 2.78 16.54 14.16
CA TYR A 223 1.53 16.69 14.91
C TYR A 223 0.32 16.42 14.01
N ILE A 224 0.29 17.01 12.80
CA ILE A 224 -0.78 16.80 11.83
C ILE A 224 -0.82 15.34 11.40
N TYR A 225 0.33 14.78 11.02
CA TYR A 225 0.38 13.38 10.60
C TYR A 225 -0.08 12.43 11.72
N TYR A 226 0.46 12.59 12.94
CA TYR A 226 0.16 11.71 14.06
C TYR A 226 -1.31 11.77 14.50
N HIS A 227 -1.90 12.97 14.56
CA HIS A 227 -3.24 13.15 15.12
C HIS A 227 -4.36 13.11 14.07
N ARG A 228 -4.06 13.36 12.81
CA ARG A 228 -5.10 13.46 11.76
C ARG A 228 -5.00 12.38 10.70
N VAL A 229 -3.81 12.03 10.23
CA VAL A 229 -3.62 11.00 9.20
C VAL A 229 -3.55 9.60 9.82
N ARG A 230 -2.67 9.45 10.80
CA ARG A 230 -2.38 8.15 11.42
C ARG A 230 -3.59 7.39 11.99
N PRO A 231 -4.63 8.02 12.52
CA PRO A 231 -5.83 7.30 12.95
C PRO A 231 -6.47 6.44 11.86
N TYR A 232 -6.41 6.85 10.59
CA TYR A 232 -6.98 6.09 9.49
C TYR A 232 -6.13 4.89 9.07
N ILE A 233 -4.82 4.90 9.31
CA ILE A 233 -3.92 3.82 8.91
C ILE A 233 -3.71 2.75 10.00
N PHE A 234 -4.31 2.94 11.17
CA PHE A 234 -4.25 1.93 12.23
C PHE A 234 -5.08 0.70 11.89
N GLY A 235 -4.50 -0.47 12.14
CA GLY A 235 -5.27 -1.71 12.19
C GLY A 235 -6.16 -1.79 13.43
N TRP A 236 -7.03 -2.78 13.44
CA TRP A 236 -7.98 -3.01 14.54
C TRP A 236 -7.47 -3.93 15.63
N LYS A 237 -6.54 -4.83 15.34
CA LYS A 237 -5.98 -5.73 16.35
C LYS A 237 -5.28 -4.95 17.47
N ASN A 238 -5.67 -5.21 18.71
CA ASN A 238 -5.17 -4.50 19.92
C ASN A 238 -5.41 -2.98 19.89
N ASN A 239 -6.39 -2.51 19.13
CA ASN A 239 -6.76 -1.10 19.09
C ASN A 239 -7.78 -0.79 20.17
N PRO A 240 -7.54 0.20 21.06
CA PRO A 240 -8.49 0.57 22.11
C PRO A 240 -9.90 0.99 21.59
N GLY A 241 -9.97 1.49 20.35
CA GLY A 241 -11.23 1.84 19.69
C GLY A 241 -12.04 0.63 19.25
N LEU A 242 -11.40 -0.52 19.07
CA LEU A 242 -12.00 -1.79 18.65
C LEU A 242 -11.42 -2.94 19.48
N PRO A 243 -11.70 -2.98 20.81
CA PRO A 243 -11.07 -3.95 21.70
C PRO A 243 -11.39 -5.41 21.35
N ASP A 244 -12.55 -5.64 20.75
CA ASP A 244 -13.01 -6.95 20.29
C ASP A 244 -12.62 -7.26 18.85
N GLY A 245 -11.94 -6.33 18.14
CA GLY A 245 -11.61 -6.43 16.72
C GLY A 245 -12.75 -5.94 15.80
N LEU A 246 -12.62 -6.18 14.49
CA LEU A 246 -13.58 -5.79 13.45
C LEU A 246 -14.25 -7.02 12.86
N ILE A 247 -15.58 -7.01 12.76
CA ILE A 247 -16.37 -8.03 12.06
C ILE A 247 -16.41 -7.66 10.57
N TYR A 248 -16.07 -8.61 9.71
CA TYR A 248 -16.23 -8.51 8.26
C TYR A 248 -17.53 -9.23 7.88
N GLU A 249 -18.56 -8.49 7.56
CA GLU A 249 -19.88 -9.05 7.26
C GLU A 249 -19.81 -10.03 6.08
N GLY A 250 -20.33 -11.24 6.27
CA GLY A 250 -20.28 -12.30 5.27
C GLY A 250 -18.92 -13.00 5.10
N CYS A 251 -17.94 -12.71 5.95
CA CYS A 251 -16.59 -13.28 5.88
C CYS A 251 -16.16 -13.85 7.24
N PHE A 252 -15.17 -14.76 7.23
CA PHE A 252 -14.49 -15.26 8.43
C PHE A 252 -15.43 -15.83 9.52
N ASP A 253 -16.55 -16.44 9.14
CA ASP A 253 -17.64 -16.88 10.04
C ASP A 253 -18.14 -15.75 10.94
N GLU A 254 -18.04 -14.50 10.49
CA GLU A 254 -18.38 -13.28 11.23
C GLU A 254 -17.68 -13.15 12.59
N LYS A 255 -16.49 -13.74 12.71
CA LYS A 255 -15.65 -13.56 13.89
C LYS A 255 -14.79 -12.29 13.75
N PRO A 256 -14.60 -11.56 14.86
CA PRO A 256 -13.73 -10.38 14.87
C PRO A 256 -12.29 -10.73 14.48
N GLN A 257 -11.70 -9.86 13.63
CA GLN A 257 -10.33 -9.98 13.13
C GLN A 257 -9.39 -8.97 13.80
#